data_4eba8359cdaf539d9dd964419f775f42
#
_entry.id   4eba8359cdaf539d9dd964419f775f42
#
_cell.length_a   1.000
_cell.length_b   1.000
_cell.length_c   1.000
_cell.angle_alpha   90.00
_cell.angle_beta   90.00
_cell.angle_gamma   90.00
#
_symmetry.space_group_name_H-M   'P 1'
#
loop_
_entity.id
_entity.type
_entity.pdbx_description
1 polymer ?
#
loop_
_entity_poly.entity_id
_entity_poly.type
_entity_poly.pdbx_seq_one_letter_code
_entity_poly.pdbx_strand_id
1 'polypeptide(L)'
;MTLDRPYSILVTDDDPASRETFRDIFEPVGFRIFLAGSGEEAIDIVHRHDVHLALMDMHLPKLSGLETMAIVRQIKGMLPMILISADQDEGLMRRALSAQAYSVLSKPVSRSLVIYIVRRALEKFY
;
A
#
# COMPACT_ATOMS: atom_id res chain seq x y z
N MET A 1 -6.93 -2.83 23.15
CA MET A 1 -6.97 -4.27 22.93
C MET A 1 -5.70 -4.73 22.23
N THR A 2 -5.10 -5.77 22.71
CA THR A 2 -3.92 -6.34 22.10
C THR A 2 -4.34 -7.37 21.07
N LEU A 3 -3.76 -7.32 19.88
CA LEU A 3 -4.02 -8.30 18.86
C LEU A 3 -3.07 -9.48 19.02
N ASP A 4 -3.60 -10.68 18.89
CA ASP A 4 -2.79 -11.90 19.03
C ASP A 4 -1.83 -12.11 17.87
N ARG A 5 -2.08 -11.45 16.75
CA ARG A 5 -1.23 -11.55 15.55
C ARG A 5 -1.10 -10.17 14.89
N PRO A 6 0.05 -9.91 14.24
CA PRO A 6 0.27 -8.63 13.61
C PRO A 6 -0.57 -8.46 12.34
N TYR A 7 -0.85 -7.20 12.01
CA TYR A 7 -1.41 -6.88 10.69
C TYR A 7 -0.36 -7.11 9.62
N SER A 8 -0.81 -7.47 8.44
CA SER A 8 0.04 -7.69 7.26
C SER A 8 -0.11 -6.53 6.29
N ILE A 9 1.02 -5.97 5.88
CA ILE A 9 1.08 -4.84 4.95
C ILE A 9 1.78 -5.30 3.68
N LEU A 10 1.14 -5.08 2.55
CA LEU A 10 1.74 -5.30 1.24
C LEU A 10 2.36 -4.00 0.75
N VAL A 11 3.63 -4.05 0.37
CA VAL A 11 4.35 -2.92 -0.22
C VAL A 11 4.67 -3.27 -1.67
N THR A 12 4.17 -2.48 -2.60
CA THR A 12 4.42 -2.68 -4.02
C THR A 12 5.20 -1.52 -4.59
N ASP A 13 6.42 -1.78 -5.01
CA ASP A 13 7.34 -0.79 -5.56
C ASP A 13 8.35 -1.54 -6.42
N ASP A 14 8.64 -1.06 -7.63
CA ASP A 14 9.56 -1.74 -8.53
C ASP A 14 11.04 -1.54 -8.15
N ASP A 15 11.35 -0.61 -7.26
CA ASP A 15 12.70 -0.37 -6.79
C ASP A 15 12.99 -1.21 -5.53
N PRO A 16 13.98 -2.14 -5.61
CA PRO A 16 14.33 -2.96 -4.44
C PRO A 16 14.74 -2.16 -3.21
N ALA A 17 15.46 -1.06 -3.39
CA ALA A 17 15.89 -0.22 -2.27
C ALA A 17 14.69 0.42 -1.57
N SER A 18 13.72 0.84 -2.34
CA SER A 18 12.46 1.41 -1.81
C SER A 18 11.70 0.36 -0.99
N ARG A 19 11.59 -0.86 -1.51
CA ARG A 19 10.94 -1.95 -0.79
C ARG A 19 11.61 -2.23 0.56
N GLU A 20 12.94 -2.29 0.58
CA GLU A 20 13.70 -2.51 1.81
C GLU A 20 13.52 -1.37 2.80
N THR A 21 13.45 -0.13 2.32
CA THR A 21 13.19 1.03 3.17
C THR A 21 11.84 0.88 3.90
N PHE A 22 10.79 0.48 3.18
CA PHE A 22 9.49 0.27 3.82
C PHE A 22 9.51 -0.89 4.81
N ARG A 23 10.21 -1.97 4.47
CA ARG A 23 10.38 -3.07 5.42
C ARG A 23 11.03 -2.57 6.72
N ASP A 24 12.10 -1.78 6.60
CA ASP A 24 12.82 -1.24 7.75
C ASP A 24 11.96 -0.29 8.58
N ILE A 25 10.99 0.36 7.95
CA ILE A 25 10.05 1.23 8.66
C ILE A 25 9.02 0.41 9.43
N PHE A 26 8.46 -0.63 8.83
CA PHE A 26 7.28 -1.31 9.36
C PHE A 26 7.59 -2.53 10.24
N GLU A 27 8.63 -3.29 9.93
CA GLU A 27 8.93 -4.48 10.74
C GLU A 27 9.19 -4.15 12.21
N PRO A 28 9.98 -3.11 12.54
CA PRO A 28 10.21 -2.77 13.96
C PRO A 28 8.94 -2.36 14.70
N VAL A 29 7.91 -1.90 13.98
CA VAL A 29 6.62 -1.52 14.56
C VAL A 29 5.77 -2.75 14.88
N GLY A 30 6.09 -3.90 14.30
CA GLY A 30 5.41 -5.15 14.56
C GLY A 30 4.53 -5.65 13.43
N PHE A 31 4.56 -5.01 12.26
CA PHE A 31 3.79 -5.46 11.11
C PHE A 31 4.49 -6.59 10.36
N ARG A 32 3.70 -7.49 9.80
CA ARG A 32 4.20 -8.46 8.82
C ARG A 32 4.23 -7.77 7.47
N ILE A 33 5.31 -8.00 6.69
CA ILE A 33 5.49 -7.29 5.42
C ILE A 33 5.57 -8.29 4.28
N PHE A 34 4.76 -8.03 3.24
CA PHE A 34 4.89 -8.69 1.94
C PHE A 34 5.42 -7.65 0.95
N LEU A 35 6.39 -8.03 0.16
CA LEU A 35 7.00 -7.14 -0.83
C LEU A 35 6.67 -7.63 -2.24
N ALA A 36 6.25 -6.71 -3.09
CA ALA A 36 5.98 -6.98 -4.50
C ALA A 36 6.72 -5.97 -5.38
N GLY A 37 7.32 -6.46 -6.45
CA GLY A 37 8.05 -5.63 -7.40
C GLY A 37 7.22 -5.18 -8.59
N SER A 38 5.96 -5.62 -8.69
CA SER A 38 5.07 -5.29 -9.80
C SER A 38 3.62 -5.40 -9.36
N GLY A 39 2.72 -4.85 -10.17
CA GLY A 39 1.28 -4.97 -9.91
C GLY A 39 0.82 -6.42 -9.96
N GLU A 40 1.32 -7.20 -10.92
CA GLU A 40 0.98 -8.61 -11.05
C GLU A 40 1.36 -9.41 -9.82
N GLU A 41 2.56 -9.14 -9.29
CA GLU A 41 3.04 -9.80 -8.08
C GLU A 41 2.18 -9.41 -6.87
N ALA A 42 1.79 -8.14 -6.78
CA ALA A 42 0.91 -7.67 -5.72
C ALA A 42 -0.45 -8.38 -5.76
N ILE A 43 -1.02 -8.53 -6.95
CA ILE A 43 -2.30 -9.23 -7.14
C ILE A 43 -2.18 -10.67 -6.66
N ASP A 44 -1.10 -11.35 -7.02
CA ASP A 44 -0.86 -12.73 -6.60
C ASP A 44 -0.78 -12.85 -5.07
N ILE A 45 -0.08 -11.92 -4.43
CA ILE A 45 0.03 -11.90 -2.97
C ILE A 45 -1.34 -11.70 -2.31
N VAL A 46 -2.16 -10.79 -2.83
CA VAL A 46 -3.51 -10.55 -2.29
C VAL A 46 -4.39 -11.79 -2.42
N HIS A 47 -4.24 -12.56 -3.49
CA HIS A 47 -4.96 -13.82 -3.66
C HIS A 47 -4.54 -14.88 -2.65
N ARG A 48 -3.25 -14.94 -2.30
CA ARG A 48 -2.68 -16.03 -1.52
C ARG A 48 -2.59 -15.77 -0.04
N HIS A 49 -2.56 -14.51 0.37
CA HIS A 49 -2.28 -14.13 1.75
C HIS A 49 -3.32 -13.18 2.30
N ASP A 50 -3.44 -13.17 3.62
CA ASP A 50 -4.34 -12.26 4.32
C ASP A 50 -3.66 -10.91 4.50
N VAL A 51 -3.85 -10.03 3.52
CA VAL A 51 -3.30 -8.67 3.53
C VAL A 51 -4.32 -7.72 4.14
N HIS A 52 -3.88 -6.90 5.08
CA HIS A 52 -4.76 -5.95 5.78
C HIS A 52 -4.69 -4.54 5.22
N LEU A 53 -3.57 -4.20 4.57
CA LEU A 53 -3.39 -2.88 3.97
C LEU A 53 -2.35 -2.98 2.85
N ALA A 54 -2.53 -2.22 1.78
CA ALA A 54 -1.57 -2.17 0.68
C ALA A 54 -1.05 -0.76 0.47
N LEU A 55 0.29 -0.64 0.37
CA LEU A 55 0.96 0.54 -0.14
C LEU A 55 1.31 0.26 -1.59
N MET A 56 0.96 1.19 -2.48
CA MET A 56 1.07 0.98 -3.91
C MET A 56 1.79 2.15 -4.56
N ASP A 57 2.94 1.91 -5.18
CA ASP A 57 3.61 2.92 -5.99
C ASP A 57 2.76 3.20 -7.23
N MET A 58 2.58 4.47 -7.55
CA MET A 58 1.85 4.87 -8.75
C MET A 58 2.56 4.38 -10.02
N HIS A 59 3.87 4.48 -10.06
CA HIS A 59 4.67 4.16 -11.24
C HIS A 59 5.25 2.75 -11.17
N LEU A 60 4.51 1.81 -11.71
CA LEU A 60 4.94 0.41 -11.81
C LEU A 60 5.03 0.03 -13.29
N PRO A 61 5.93 -0.91 -13.65
CA PRO A 61 5.98 -1.38 -15.03
C PRO A 61 4.73 -2.17 -15.38
N LYS A 62 4.26 -2.09 -16.61
CA LYS A 62 3.07 -2.77 -17.13
C LYS A 62 1.79 -2.24 -16.49
N LEU A 63 1.35 -2.82 -15.37
CA LEU A 63 0.20 -2.30 -14.64
C LEU A 63 0.65 -1.15 -13.74
N SER A 64 0.01 0.00 -13.88
CA SER A 64 0.25 1.13 -12.97
C SER A 64 -0.29 0.83 -11.57
N GLY A 65 0.06 1.68 -10.61
CA GLY A 65 -0.49 1.56 -9.26
C GLY A 65 -2.01 1.66 -9.25
N LEU A 66 -2.58 2.59 -10.01
CA LEU A 66 -4.04 2.74 -10.08
C LEU A 66 -4.72 1.54 -10.74
N GLU A 67 -4.15 1.01 -11.81
CA GLU A 67 -4.69 -0.18 -12.47
C GLU A 67 -4.64 -1.38 -11.54
N THR A 68 -3.54 -1.54 -10.82
CA THR A 68 -3.38 -2.62 -9.84
C THR A 68 -4.41 -2.48 -8.73
N MET A 69 -4.61 -1.26 -8.21
CA MET A 69 -5.62 -1.00 -7.18
C MET A 69 -7.01 -1.41 -7.63
N ALA A 70 -7.38 -1.11 -8.87
CA ALA A 70 -8.69 -1.46 -9.40
C ALA A 70 -8.91 -2.98 -9.39
N ILE A 71 -7.88 -3.74 -9.77
CA ILE A 71 -7.96 -5.21 -9.77
C ILE A 71 -8.01 -5.74 -8.34
N VAL A 72 -7.15 -5.24 -7.45
CA VAL A 72 -7.13 -5.66 -6.04
C VAL A 72 -8.47 -5.35 -5.37
N ARG A 73 -9.10 -4.23 -5.71
CA ARG A 73 -10.41 -3.86 -5.15
C ARG A 73 -11.49 -4.86 -5.51
N GLN A 74 -11.41 -5.50 -6.68
CA GLN A 74 -12.35 -6.54 -7.07
C GLN A 74 -12.14 -7.83 -6.29
N ILE A 75 -10.90 -8.09 -5.83
CA ILE A 75 -10.58 -9.28 -5.06
C ILE A 75 -10.92 -9.08 -3.58
N LYS A 76 -10.54 -7.94 -3.02
CA LYS A 76 -10.78 -7.56 -1.62
C LYS A 76 -11.36 -6.15 -1.57
N GLY A 77 -12.67 -6.06 -1.63
CA GLY A 77 -13.39 -4.80 -1.74
C GLY A 77 -13.15 -3.82 -0.60
N MET A 78 -12.83 -4.31 0.59
CA MET A 78 -12.65 -3.47 1.78
C MET A 78 -11.19 -3.22 2.14
N LEU A 79 -10.25 -3.70 1.34
CA LEU A 79 -8.83 -3.52 1.64
C LEU A 79 -8.44 -2.04 1.56
N PRO A 80 -7.95 -1.43 2.65
CA PRO A 80 -7.45 -0.05 2.57
C PRO A 80 -6.16 -0.02 1.73
N MET A 81 -6.10 0.93 0.80
CA MET A 81 -4.95 1.09 -0.08
C MET A 81 -4.47 2.53 -0.06
N ILE A 82 -3.16 2.68 0.04
CA ILE A 82 -2.49 3.98 0.04
C ILE A 82 -1.61 4.05 -1.20
N LEU A 83 -1.83 5.08 -2.00
CA LEU A 83 -1.04 5.31 -3.21
C LEU A 83 0.15 6.19 -2.87
N ILE A 84 1.31 5.86 -3.44
CA ILE A 84 2.53 6.64 -3.23
C ILE A 84 3.03 7.12 -4.59
N SER A 85 3.34 8.42 -4.70
CA SER A 85 3.77 9.00 -5.96
C SER A 85 4.78 10.12 -5.75
N ALA A 86 5.75 10.20 -6.67
CA ALA A 86 6.65 11.34 -6.76
C ALA A 86 5.95 12.54 -7.41
N ASP A 87 4.95 12.28 -8.24
CA ASP A 87 4.20 13.30 -8.97
C ASP A 87 2.82 13.45 -8.35
N GLN A 88 2.52 14.66 -7.85
CA GLN A 88 1.19 14.93 -7.31
C GLN A 88 0.56 16.10 -8.05
N ASP A 89 -0.34 15.77 -8.95
CA ASP A 89 -1.17 16.76 -9.62
C ASP A 89 -2.64 16.51 -9.27
N GLU A 90 -3.50 17.44 -9.63
CA GLU A 90 -4.94 17.33 -9.35
C GLU A 90 -5.58 16.14 -10.05
N GLY A 91 -5.11 15.82 -11.26
CA GLY A 91 -5.62 14.68 -12.01
C GLY A 91 -5.34 13.37 -11.29
N LEU A 92 -4.13 13.21 -10.76
CA LEU A 92 -3.77 12.03 -9.98
C LEU A 92 -4.63 11.93 -8.72
N MET A 93 -4.78 13.03 -8.01
CA MET A 93 -5.58 13.05 -6.78
C MET A 93 -7.03 12.65 -7.06
N ARG A 94 -7.63 13.17 -8.14
CA ARG A 94 -9.00 12.79 -8.50
C ARG A 94 -9.11 11.32 -8.87
N ARG A 95 -8.15 10.80 -9.63
CA ARG A 95 -8.15 9.38 -10.00
C ARG A 95 -7.99 8.47 -8.79
N ALA A 96 -7.14 8.88 -7.84
CA ALA A 96 -6.94 8.12 -6.61
C ALA A 96 -8.22 8.10 -5.77
N LEU A 97 -8.90 9.23 -5.64
CA LEU A 97 -10.18 9.30 -4.93
C LEU A 97 -11.25 8.44 -5.61
N SER A 98 -11.33 8.50 -6.94
CA SER A 98 -12.27 7.66 -7.70
C SER A 98 -11.98 6.18 -7.53
N ALA A 99 -10.71 5.80 -7.38
CA ALA A 99 -10.30 4.42 -7.13
C ALA A 99 -10.44 4.02 -5.66
N GLN A 100 -10.94 4.92 -4.83
CA GLN A 100 -11.16 4.70 -3.39
C GLN A 100 -9.87 4.44 -2.62
N ALA A 101 -8.79 5.13 -2.98
CA ALA A 101 -7.58 5.13 -2.18
C ALA A 101 -7.88 5.77 -0.82
N TYR A 102 -7.37 5.17 0.23
CA TYR A 102 -7.50 5.76 1.56
C TYR A 102 -6.72 7.08 1.66
N SER A 103 -5.55 7.11 1.07
CA SER A 103 -4.69 8.30 1.08
C SER A 103 -3.70 8.25 -0.08
N VAL A 104 -3.13 9.40 -0.41
CA VAL A 104 -2.05 9.54 -1.39
C VAL A 104 -0.90 10.23 -0.68
N LEU A 105 0.28 9.63 -0.72
CA LEU A 105 1.48 10.17 -0.09
C LEU A 105 2.53 10.52 -1.13
N SER A 106 3.28 11.59 -0.88
CA SER A 106 4.36 12.04 -1.74
C SER A 106 5.68 11.35 -1.42
N LYS A 107 6.48 11.06 -2.44
CA LYS A 107 7.86 10.67 -2.25
C LYS A 107 8.74 11.92 -2.09
N PRO A 108 9.76 11.90 -1.24
CA PRO A 108 10.14 10.84 -0.33
C PRO A 108 9.16 10.75 0.85
N VAL A 109 8.88 9.52 1.29
CA VAL A 109 7.88 9.29 2.33
C VAL A 109 8.50 9.50 3.70
N SER A 110 7.86 10.33 4.52
CA SER A 110 8.25 10.50 5.92
C SER A 110 7.90 9.24 6.71
N ARG A 111 8.87 8.72 7.46
CA ARG A 111 8.67 7.56 8.33
C ARG A 111 7.52 7.76 9.30
N SER A 112 7.50 8.85 10.02
CA SER A 112 6.46 9.13 11.02
C SER A 112 5.09 9.31 10.37
N LEU A 113 5.04 9.97 9.22
CA LEU A 113 3.77 10.18 8.52
C LEU A 113 3.19 8.88 7.99
N VAL A 114 4.01 8.04 7.36
CA VAL A 114 3.49 6.79 6.79
C VAL A 114 3.01 5.85 7.90
N ILE A 115 3.72 5.76 9.01
CA ILE A 115 3.28 4.96 10.15
C ILE A 115 1.94 5.50 10.69
N TYR A 116 1.83 6.81 10.83
CA TYR A 116 0.60 7.44 11.31
C TYR A 116 -0.59 7.12 10.40
N ILE A 117 -0.43 7.30 9.10
CA ILE A 117 -1.51 7.06 8.12
C ILE A 117 -1.89 5.58 8.09
N VAL A 118 -0.90 4.68 8.13
CA VAL A 118 -1.17 3.23 8.15
C VAL A 118 -1.97 2.85 9.39
N ARG A 119 -1.58 3.35 10.56
CA ARG A 119 -2.32 3.06 11.79
C ARG A 119 -3.73 3.59 11.75
N ARG A 120 -3.94 4.80 11.22
CA ARG A 120 -5.28 5.37 11.07
C ARG A 120 -6.15 4.52 10.15
N ALA A 121 -5.59 4.07 9.03
CA ALA A 121 -6.33 3.21 8.11
C ALA A 121 -6.71 1.88 8.78
N LEU A 122 -5.78 1.25 9.48
CA LEU A 122 -6.06 -0.02 10.16
C LEU A 122 -7.11 0.14 11.25
N GLU A 123 -7.07 1.23 12.01
CA GLU A 123 -8.09 1.51 13.03
C GLU A 123 -9.48 1.69 12.41
N LYS A 124 -9.55 2.33 11.24
CA LYS A 124 -10.83 2.57 10.57
C LYS A 124 -11.44 1.28 10.01
N PHE A 125 -10.62 0.39 9.46
CA PHE A 125 -11.11 -0.79 8.74
C PHE A 125 -11.10 -2.07 9.57
N TYR A 126 -10.41 -2.08 10.68
CA TYR A 126 -10.32 -3.24 11.56
C TYR A 126 -10.47 -2.84 13.02
#